data_fd92973325aa585b3b80daa624389860
#
_entry.id   fd92973325aa585b3b80daa624389860
#
_cell.length_a   1.000
_cell.length_b   1.000
_cell.length_c   1.000
_cell.angle_alpha   90.00
_cell.angle_beta   90.00
_cell.angle_gamma   90.00
#
_symmetry.space_group_name_H-M   'P 1'
#
loop_
_entity.id
_entity.type
_entity.pdbx_description
1 polymer ?
#
loop_
_entity_poly.entity_id
_entity_poly.type
_entity_poly.pdbx_seq_one_letter_code
_entity_poly.pdbx_strand_id
1 'polypeptide(L)'
;MTTTSRRRFIKAGLIGTIALAASGGLYRAFKSPQHSQKFVLDGEAGVALNAIVGTMLKGAIEPTADAGRAAVLRVQGAIAGLPLSTQKEIQDLFGLLVLAPTRRFLVGIPDGWAQAKPDDVAAFLQSWRLHRVGMLQGAYHALHDLILGPWYADETAWALIGYPGPPKELS
;
A
#
# COMPACT_ATOMS: atom_id res chain seq x y z
N MET A 1 23.84 41.73 -7.13
CA MET A 1 23.30 40.76 -6.19
C MET A 1 21.81 40.54 -6.44
N THR A 2 21.46 39.46 -6.92
CA THR A 2 20.49 38.39 -6.68
C THR A 2 19.16 38.51 -7.43
N THR A 3 19.21 38.54 -8.76
CA THR A 3 18.02 38.30 -9.60
C THR A 3 17.78 36.78 -9.85
N THR A 4 18.78 35.93 -9.58
CA THR A 4 18.75 34.49 -9.83
C THR A 4 17.88 33.71 -8.81
N SER A 5 17.75 34.23 -7.59
CA SER A 5 16.97 33.60 -6.51
C SER A 5 15.47 33.70 -6.74
N ARG A 6 14.96 34.84 -7.21
CA ARG A 6 13.53 35.06 -7.46
C ARG A 6 12.99 34.21 -8.60
N ARG A 7 13.75 34.01 -9.67
CA ARG A 7 13.34 33.16 -10.80
C ARG A 7 13.29 31.68 -10.43
N ARG A 8 14.20 31.21 -9.56
CA ARG A 8 14.16 29.83 -9.04
C ARG A 8 12.98 29.62 -8.08
N PHE A 9 12.66 30.62 -7.26
CA PHE A 9 11.52 30.57 -6.35
C PHE A 9 10.18 30.58 -7.11
N ILE A 10 10.05 31.40 -8.16
CA ILE A 10 8.85 31.42 -9.01
C ILE A 10 8.69 30.12 -9.79
N LYS A 11 9.77 29.52 -10.30
CA LYS A 11 9.73 28.23 -10.97
C LYS A 11 9.37 27.10 -10.01
N ALA A 12 9.91 27.08 -8.79
CA ALA A 12 9.56 26.14 -7.76
C ALA A 12 8.10 26.29 -7.28
N GLY A 13 7.62 27.52 -7.15
CA GLY A 13 6.22 27.84 -6.83
C GLY A 13 5.27 27.42 -7.95
N LEU A 14 5.63 27.63 -9.22
CA LEU A 14 4.82 27.21 -10.37
C LEU A 14 4.74 25.68 -10.49
N ILE A 15 5.85 24.98 -10.26
CA ILE A 15 5.87 23.52 -10.23
C ILE A 15 5.06 23.00 -9.05
N GLY A 16 5.16 23.64 -7.89
CA GLY A 16 4.36 23.29 -6.70
C GLY A 16 2.86 23.52 -6.91
N THR A 17 2.45 24.61 -7.58
CA THR A 17 1.04 24.88 -7.92
C THR A 17 0.51 23.92 -8.99
N ILE A 18 1.32 23.55 -9.97
CA ILE A 18 0.92 22.54 -10.97
C ILE A 18 0.79 21.15 -10.31
N ALA A 19 1.70 20.79 -9.40
CA ALA A 19 1.60 19.53 -8.64
C ALA A 19 0.37 19.52 -7.72
N LEU A 20 0.05 20.65 -7.05
CA LEU A 20 -1.15 20.79 -6.22
C LEU A 20 -2.44 20.86 -7.06
N ALA A 21 -2.43 21.49 -8.22
CA ALA A 21 -3.58 21.50 -9.12
C ALA A 21 -3.79 20.14 -9.78
N ALA A 22 -2.72 19.42 -10.14
CA ALA A 22 -2.79 18.04 -10.63
C ALA A 22 -3.27 17.10 -9.54
N SER A 23 -2.80 17.23 -8.29
CA SER A 23 -3.29 16.42 -7.16
C SER A 23 -4.72 16.77 -6.77
N GLY A 24 -5.13 18.04 -6.84
CA GLY A 24 -6.51 18.47 -6.60
C GLY A 24 -7.46 18.07 -7.73
N GLY A 25 -7.02 18.06 -8.99
CA GLY A 25 -7.76 17.58 -10.14
C GLY A 25 -7.88 16.05 -10.13
N LEU A 26 -6.81 15.34 -9.81
CA LEU A 26 -6.82 13.90 -9.55
C LEU A 26 -7.73 13.56 -8.38
N TYR A 27 -7.60 14.25 -7.26
CA TYR A 27 -8.45 14.06 -6.08
C TYR A 27 -9.95 14.25 -6.40
N ARG A 28 -10.30 15.24 -7.24
CA ARG A 28 -11.69 15.42 -7.69
C ARG A 28 -12.16 14.37 -8.68
N ALA A 29 -11.29 13.89 -9.57
CA ALA A 29 -11.62 12.81 -10.50
C ALA A 29 -11.89 11.47 -9.76
N PHE A 30 -11.19 11.25 -8.63
CA PHE A 30 -11.43 10.09 -7.76
C PHE A 30 -12.58 10.29 -6.77
N LYS A 31 -13.09 11.50 -6.59
CA LYS A 31 -14.21 11.81 -5.69
C LYS A 31 -15.56 11.72 -6.41
N SER A 32 -15.81 10.61 -7.11
CA SER A 32 -17.18 10.25 -7.49
C SER A 32 -17.94 9.84 -6.22
N PRO A 33 -19.21 10.27 -6.02
CA PRO A 33 -20.01 9.84 -4.90
C PRO A 33 -20.32 8.35 -5.06
N GLN A 34 -19.50 7.52 -4.44
CA GLN A 34 -19.74 6.09 -4.41
C GLN A 34 -20.74 5.77 -3.31
N HIS A 35 -21.86 5.19 -3.70
CA HIS A 35 -22.75 4.41 -2.86
C HIS A 35 -21.91 3.40 -2.06
N SER A 36 -22.34 3.09 -0.85
CA SER A 36 -21.75 2.09 0.06
C SER A 36 -21.55 0.75 -0.64
N GLN A 37 -20.52 0.64 -1.46
CA GLN A 37 -20.09 -0.63 -2.02
C GLN A 37 -19.12 -1.27 -1.05
N LYS A 38 -19.28 -2.58 -0.82
CA LYS A 38 -18.29 -3.39 -0.11
C LYS A 38 -16.90 -3.07 -0.66
N PHE A 39 -15.94 -2.84 0.25
CA PHE A 39 -14.55 -2.70 -0.15
C PHE A 39 -14.13 -3.93 -0.96
N VAL A 40 -13.75 -3.72 -2.18
CA VAL A 40 -13.23 -4.76 -3.08
C VAL A 40 -11.96 -4.22 -3.71
N LEU A 41 -10.86 -4.90 -3.47
CA LEU A 41 -9.65 -4.78 -4.26
C LEU A 41 -9.74 -5.82 -5.37
N ASP A 42 -10.19 -5.42 -6.53
CA ASP A 42 -10.29 -6.23 -7.74
C ASP A 42 -9.27 -5.79 -8.80
N GLY A 43 -9.25 -6.48 -9.92
CA GLY A 43 -8.38 -6.17 -11.04
C GLY A 43 -6.91 -6.04 -10.63
N GLU A 44 -6.22 -5.03 -11.16
CA GLU A 44 -4.79 -4.83 -10.93
C GLU A 44 -4.46 -4.47 -9.48
N ALA A 45 -5.38 -3.84 -8.74
CA ALA A 45 -5.22 -3.55 -7.32
C ALA A 45 -5.20 -4.84 -6.47
N GLY A 46 -6.03 -5.81 -6.80
CA GLY A 46 -6.01 -7.14 -6.18
C GLY A 46 -4.72 -7.89 -6.48
N VAL A 47 -4.21 -7.79 -7.72
CA VAL A 47 -2.92 -8.38 -8.11
C VAL A 47 -1.77 -7.71 -7.34
N ALA A 48 -1.79 -6.37 -7.21
CA ALA A 48 -0.82 -5.63 -6.41
C ALA A 48 -0.82 -6.07 -4.95
N LEU A 49 -2.01 -6.18 -4.34
CA LEU A 49 -2.13 -6.68 -2.97
C LEU A 49 -1.54 -8.08 -2.83
N ASN A 50 -1.85 -8.99 -3.75
CA ASN A 50 -1.31 -10.36 -3.71
C ASN A 50 0.22 -10.38 -3.78
N ALA A 51 0.82 -9.60 -4.69
CA ALA A 51 2.27 -9.50 -4.82
C ALA A 51 2.94 -8.91 -3.56
N ILE A 52 2.34 -7.88 -2.96
CA ILE A 52 2.84 -7.24 -1.74
C ILE A 52 2.71 -8.19 -0.54
N VAL A 53 1.56 -8.85 -0.35
CA VAL A 53 1.32 -9.83 0.71
C VAL A 53 2.32 -10.98 0.61
N GLY A 54 2.48 -11.56 -0.59
CA GLY A 54 3.44 -12.65 -0.82
C GLY A 54 4.88 -12.26 -0.51
N THR A 55 5.24 -11.01 -0.77
CA THR A 55 6.59 -10.48 -0.48
C THR A 55 6.78 -10.20 1.00
N MET A 56 5.82 -9.56 1.66
CA MET A 56 5.91 -9.21 3.09
C MET A 56 5.85 -10.43 4.00
N LEU A 57 5.09 -11.46 3.63
CA LEU A 57 4.96 -12.70 4.39
C LEU A 57 5.92 -13.81 3.91
N LYS A 58 6.90 -13.48 3.07
CA LYS A 58 7.92 -14.44 2.61
C LYS A 58 8.65 -15.07 3.79
N GLY A 59 8.56 -16.40 3.91
CA GLY A 59 9.14 -17.16 5.02
C GLY A 59 8.25 -17.28 6.26
N ALA A 60 7.15 -16.51 6.34
CA ALA A 60 6.16 -16.61 7.41
C ALA A 60 4.94 -17.46 6.99
N ILE A 61 4.73 -17.64 5.69
CA ILE A 61 3.70 -18.54 5.16
C ILE A 61 4.35 -19.61 4.28
N GLU A 62 3.68 -20.76 4.15
CA GLU A 62 4.07 -21.77 3.19
C GLU A 62 4.05 -21.20 1.76
N PRO A 63 5.04 -21.55 0.90
CA PRO A 63 5.10 -21.03 -0.46
C PRO A 63 4.09 -21.73 -1.39
N THR A 64 2.82 -21.83 -0.95
CA THR A 64 1.73 -22.42 -1.70
C THR A 64 0.73 -21.36 -2.15
N ALA A 65 0.07 -21.59 -3.28
CA ALA A 65 -0.95 -20.68 -3.79
C ALA A 65 -2.12 -20.51 -2.82
N ASP A 66 -2.44 -21.56 -2.07
CA ASP A 66 -3.56 -21.56 -1.12
C ASP A 66 -3.22 -20.75 0.14
N ALA A 67 -2.00 -20.87 0.67
CA ALA A 67 -1.54 -20.07 1.81
C ALA A 67 -1.50 -18.57 1.45
N GLY A 68 -0.98 -18.23 0.27
CA GLY A 68 -1.00 -16.86 -0.25
C GLY A 68 -2.42 -16.30 -0.40
N ARG A 69 -3.34 -17.08 -0.96
CA ARG A 69 -4.75 -16.70 -1.12
C ARG A 69 -5.43 -16.50 0.23
N ALA A 70 -5.20 -17.39 1.19
CA ALA A 70 -5.74 -17.27 2.54
C ALA A 70 -5.25 -16.00 3.23
N ALA A 71 -3.96 -15.65 3.09
CA ALA A 71 -3.40 -14.41 3.63
C ALA A 71 -4.06 -13.17 3.01
N VAL A 72 -4.24 -13.13 1.69
CA VAL A 72 -4.93 -12.02 1.00
C VAL A 72 -6.38 -11.89 1.47
N LEU A 73 -7.11 -12.98 1.64
CA LEU A 73 -8.49 -12.96 2.14
C LEU A 73 -8.57 -12.42 3.57
N ARG A 74 -7.61 -12.74 4.45
CA ARG A 74 -7.54 -12.16 5.80
C ARG A 74 -7.33 -10.65 5.76
N VAL A 75 -6.41 -10.17 4.93
CA VAL A 75 -6.17 -8.74 4.74
C VAL A 75 -7.43 -8.03 4.24
N GLN A 76 -8.11 -8.58 3.23
CA GLN A 76 -9.36 -8.01 2.71
C GLN A 76 -10.48 -8.00 3.77
N GLY A 77 -10.57 -9.07 4.58
CA GLY A 77 -11.51 -9.14 5.70
C GLY A 77 -11.21 -8.09 6.77
N ALA A 78 -9.95 -7.88 7.11
CA ALA A 78 -9.53 -6.84 8.05
C ALA A 78 -9.86 -5.44 7.52
N ILE A 79 -9.61 -5.16 6.24
CA ILE A 79 -9.97 -3.88 5.61
C ILE A 79 -11.48 -3.66 5.65
N ALA A 80 -12.28 -4.68 5.36
CA ALA A 80 -13.74 -4.59 5.38
C ALA A 80 -14.29 -4.24 6.78
N GLY A 81 -13.56 -4.55 7.85
CA GLY A 81 -13.90 -4.18 9.23
C GLY A 81 -13.51 -2.76 9.63
N LEU A 82 -12.74 -2.04 8.80
CA LEU A 82 -12.32 -0.67 9.09
C LEU A 82 -13.42 0.35 8.79
N PRO A 83 -13.35 1.58 9.36
CA PRO A 83 -14.22 2.68 8.98
C PRO A 83 -14.19 2.95 7.47
N LEU A 84 -15.33 3.36 6.88
CA LEU A 84 -15.42 3.61 5.43
C LEU A 84 -14.41 4.66 4.93
N SER A 85 -14.09 5.66 5.75
CA SER A 85 -13.04 6.64 5.42
C SER A 85 -11.69 5.98 5.22
N THR A 86 -11.31 5.06 6.11
CA THR A 86 -10.04 4.33 6.05
C THR A 86 -10.03 3.34 4.88
N GLN A 87 -11.15 2.65 4.64
CA GLN A 87 -11.27 1.80 3.44
C GLN A 87 -11.05 2.60 2.15
N LYS A 88 -11.58 3.82 2.10
CA LYS A 88 -11.38 4.72 0.96
C LYS A 88 -9.91 5.15 0.82
N GLU A 89 -9.23 5.49 1.90
CA GLU A 89 -7.80 5.83 1.88
C GLU A 89 -6.95 4.67 1.36
N ILE A 90 -7.29 3.43 1.74
CA ILE A 90 -6.64 2.23 1.24
C ILE A 90 -6.93 2.04 -0.25
N GLN A 91 -8.16 2.25 -0.71
CA GLN A 91 -8.49 2.22 -2.14
C GLN A 91 -7.70 3.27 -2.93
N ASP A 92 -7.62 4.50 -2.41
CA ASP A 92 -6.87 5.58 -3.04
C ASP A 92 -5.36 5.24 -3.12
N LEU A 93 -4.79 4.62 -2.07
CA LEU A 93 -3.41 4.13 -2.08
C LEU A 93 -3.19 3.06 -3.15
N PHE A 94 -4.04 2.03 -3.22
CA PHE A 94 -3.93 1.01 -4.25
C PHE A 94 -4.19 1.57 -5.65
N GLY A 95 -5.10 2.53 -5.79
CA GLY A 95 -5.32 3.28 -7.03
C GLY A 95 -4.03 3.97 -7.52
N LEU A 96 -3.27 4.56 -6.59
CA LEU A 96 -1.96 5.15 -6.92
C LEU A 96 -0.93 4.10 -7.30
N LEU A 97 -0.90 2.96 -6.62
CA LEU A 97 0.06 1.87 -6.89
C LEU A 97 -0.14 1.23 -8.28
N VAL A 98 -1.38 1.22 -8.80
CA VAL A 98 -1.69 0.64 -10.12
C VAL A 98 -1.63 1.67 -11.25
N LEU A 99 -1.66 2.97 -10.94
CA LEU A 99 -1.60 4.03 -11.94
C LEU A 99 -0.25 3.99 -12.67
N ALA A 100 -0.28 3.86 -14.00
CA ALA A 100 0.91 3.60 -14.81
C ALA A 100 2.10 4.54 -14.55
N PRO A 101 1.94 5.89 -14.44
CA PRO A 101 3.07 6.77 -14.11
C PRO A 101 3.66 6.50 -12.72
N THR A 102 2.79 6.34 -11.71
CA THR A 102 3.22 6.08 -10.33
C THR A 102 3.92 4.73 -10.23
N ARG A 103 3.32 3.71 -10.81
CA ARG A 103 3.87 2.35 -10.85
C ARG A 103 5.26 2.33 -11.47
N ARG A 104 5.45 3.01 -12.60
CA ARG A 104 6.72 3.05 -13.32
C ARG A 104 7.80 3.85 -12.60
N PHE A 105 7.46 5.05 -12.09
CA PHE A 105 8.48 5.99 -11.60
C PHE A 105 8.64 5.99 -10.08
N LEU A 106 7.60 5.63 -9.33
CA LEU A 106 7.62 5.67 -7.88
C LEU A 106 7.69 4.28 -7.25
N VAL A 107 7.10 3.28 -7.90
CA VAL A 107 7.09 1.90 -7.44
C VAL A 107 8.19 1.06 -8.11
N GLY A 108 8.59 1.41 -9.34
CA GLY A 108 9.63 0.69 -10.07
C GLY A 108 9.16 -0.61 -10.73
N ILE A 109 7.84 -0.76 -10.97
CA ILE A 109 7.22 -1.93 -11.61
C ILE A 109 6.60 -1.48 -12.95
N PRO A 110 7.37 -1.37 -14.04
CA PRO A 110 6.89 -0.79 -15.30
C PRO A 110 5.86 -1.67 -16.03
N ASP A 111 6.02 -3.00 -15.96
CA ASP A 111 5.29 -3.95 -16.81
C ASP A 111 3.95 -4.43 -16.22
N GLY A 112 3.57 -3.91 -15.05
CA GLY A 112 2.34 -4.30 -14.34
C GLY A 112 2.59 -5.27 -13.20
N TRP A 113 1.64 -5.29 -12.27
CA TRP A 113 1.77 -6.11 -11.06
C TRP A 113 1.72 -7.62 -11.33
N ALA A 114 1.04 -8.03 -12.41
CA ALA A 114 0.99 -9.45 -12.80
C ALA A 114 2.35 -10.00 -13.25
N GLN A 115 3.23 -9.13 -13.74
CA GLN A 115 4.59 -9.45 -14.18
C GLN A 115 5.66 -9.08 -13.15
N ALA A 116 5.26 -8.50 -12.01
CA ALA A 116 6.18 -8.07 -10.96
C ALA A 116 6.94 -9.25 -10.37
N LYS A 117 8.27 -9.16 -10.37
CA LYS A 117 9.10 -10.15 -9.71
C LYS A 117 9.13 -9.89 -8.20
N PRO A 118 9.19 -10.93 -7.36
CA PRO A 118 9.26 -10.76 -5.91
C PRO A 118 10.38 -9.82 -5.45
N ASP A 119 11.53 -9.83 -6.13
CA ASP A 119 12.67 -8.97 -5.80
C ASP A 119 12.39 -7.49 -6.14
N ASP A 120 11.67 -7.20 -7.22
CA ASP A 120 11.26 -5.83 -7.58
C ASP A 120 10.25 -5.29 -6.55
N VAL A 121 9.32 -6.12 -6.10
CA VAL A 121 8.37 -5.77 -5.04
C VAL A 121 9.08 -5.54 -3.72
N ALA A 122 10.06 -6.36 -3.37
CA ALA A 122 10.87 -6.17 -2.16
C ALA A 122 11.69 -4.87 -2.23
N ALA A 123 12.30 -4.58 -3.37
CA ALA A 123 13.05 -3.33 -3.61
C ALA A 123 12.14 -2.11 -3.48
N PHE A 124 10.93 -2.15 -4.05
CA PHE A 124 9.91 -1.12 -3.89
C PHE A 124 9.59 -0.87 -2.42
N LEU A 125 9.22 -1.90 -1.68
CA LEU A 125 8.86 -1.80 -0.26
C LEU A 125 10.01 -1.23 0.57
N GLN A 126 11.23 -1.69 0.33
CA GLN A 126 12.42 -1.19 1.01
C GLN A 126 12.72 0.27 0.65
N SER A 127 12.50 0.68 -0.60
CA SER A 127 12.70 2.05 -1.05
C SER A 127 11.74 3.01 -0.33
N TRP A 128 10.49 2.62 -0.11
CA TRP A 128 9.51 3.42 0.61
C TRP A 128 9.77 3.44 2.11
N ARG A 129 10.18 2.30 2.68
CA ARG A 129 10.55 2.20 4.10
C ARG A 129 11.65 3.18 4.50
N LEU A 130 12.64 3.37 3.62
CA LEU A 130 13.81 4.20 3.87
C LEU A 130 13.75 5.56 3.16
N HIS A 131 12.61 5.92 2.58
CA HIS A 131 12.48 7.12 1.77
C HIS A 131 12.56 8.38 2.64
N ARG A 132 13.15 9.46 2.08
CA ARG A 132 13.26 10.76 2.79
C ARG A 132 11.93 11.51 2.91
N VAL A 133 10.95 11.19 2.06
CA VAL A 133 9.60 11.76 2.09
C VAL A 133 8.74 10.96 3.04
N GLY A 134 8.35 11.58 4.16
CA GLY A 134 7.60 10.92 5.23
C GLY A 134 6.26 10.32 4.79
N MET A 135 5.62 10.87 3.75
CA MET A 135 4.40 10.31 3.18
C MET A 135 4.62 8.90 2.61
N LEU A 136 5.76 8.63 1.95
CA LEU A 136 6.06 7.30 1.41
C LEU A 136 6.41 6.32 2.53
N GLN A 137 7.13 6.77 3.56
CA GLN A 137 7.32 5.96 4.78
C GLN A 137 5.98 5.62 5.44
N GLY A 138 5.08 6.60 5.57
CA GLY A 138 3.74 6.39 6.12
C GLY A 138 2.94 5.37 5.30
N ALA A 139 3.00 5.45 3.97
CA ALA A 139 2.35 4.47 3.08
C ALA A 139 2.94 3.06 3.25
N TYR A 140 4.27 2.94 3.41
CA TYR A 140 4.89 1.64 3.74
C TYR A 140 4.39 1.10 5.07
N HIS A 141 4.36 1.91 6.13
CA HIS A 141 3.86 1.48 7.44
C HIS A 141 2.39 1.07 7.39
N ALA A 142 1.56 1.81 6.66
CA ALA A 142 0.16 1.45 6.47
C ALA A 142 0.01 0.08 5.77
N LEU A 143 0.78 -0.20 4.72
CA LEU A 143 0.79 -1.51 4.05
C LEU A 143 1.30 -2.61 5.00
N HIS A 144 2.36 -2.33 5.76
CA HIS A 144 2.93 -3.25 6.72
C HIS A 144 1.92 -3.65 7.80
N ASP A 145 1.30 -2.66 8.45
CA ASP A 145 0.37 -2.91 9.54
C ASP A 145 -0.92 -3.58 9.05
N LEU A 146 -1.37 -3.21 7.83
CA LEU A 146 -2.52 -3.81 7.18
C LEU A 146 -2.33 -5.31 6.87
N ILE A 147 -1.11 -5.72 6.56
CA ILE A 147 -0.79 -7.10 6.20
C ILE A 147 -0.38 -7.91 7.41
N LEU A 148 0.53 -7.40 8.23
CA LEU A 148 1.06 -8.14 9.37
C LEU A 148 0.11 -8.17 10.56
N GLY A 149 -0.71 -7.11 10.76
CA GLY A 149 -1.70 -7.08 11.85
C GLY A 149 -2.65 -8.28 11.81
N PRO A 150 -3.39 -8.52 10.71
CA PRO A 150 -4.27 -9.68 10.58
C PRO A 150 -3.53 -11.03 10.60
N TRP A 151 -2.27 -11.05 10.14
CA TRP A 151 -1.43 -12.24 10.19
C TRP A 151 -1.10 -12.62 11.64
N TYR A 152 -0.58 -11.69 12.44
CA TYR A 152 -0.24 -11.95 13.84
C TYR A 152 -1.46 -12.11 14.76
N ALA A 153 -2.63 -11.61 14.35
CA ALA A 153 -3.89 -11.84 15.07
C ALA A 153 -4.42 -13.28 14.90
N ASP A 154 -3.93 -14.02 13.90
CA ASP A 154 -4.36 -15.40 13.64
C ASP A 154 -3.57 -16.38 14.51
N GLU A 155 -4.28 -17.21 15.28
CA GLU A 155 -3.67 -18.21 16.18
C GLU A 155 -2.76 -19.20 15.44
N THR A 156 -3.04 -19.48 14.17
CA THR A 156 -2.21 -20.35 13.34
C THR A 156 -0.81 -19.82 13.10
N ALA A 157 -0.63 -18.49 13.16
CA ALA A 157 0.67 -17.84 13.03
C ALA A 157 1.50 -17.93 14.33
N TRP A 158 0.87 -18.09 15.49
CA TRP A 158 1.54 -18.01 16.77
C TRP A 158 2.58 -19.11 16.97
N ALA A 159 2.28 -20.33 16.53
CA ALA A 159 3.21 -21.46 16.61
C ALA A 159 4.49 -21.18 15.80
N LEU A 160 4.37 -20.53 14.65
CA LEU A 160 5.49 -20.23 13.75
C LEU A 160 6.45 -19.18 14.32
N ILE A 161 5.93 -18.25 15.15
CA ILE A 161 6.71 -17.18 15.78
C ILE A 161 7.09 -17.51 17.24
N GLY A 162 6.73 -18.69 17.75
CA GLY A 162 7.00 -19.10 19.13
C GLY A 162 6.17 -18.35 20.18
N TYR A 163 5.04 -17.74 19.79
CA TYR A 163 4.16 -17.05 20.73
C TYR A 163 3.18 -18.05 21.36
N PRO A 164 3.13 -18.16 22.71
CA PRO A 164 2.30 -19.13 23.41
C PRO A 164 0.81 -18.77 23.49
N GLY A 165 0.41 -17.65 22.92
CA GLY A 165 -0.93 -17.10 23.07
C GLY A 165 -1.07 -16.13 24.24
N PRO A 166 -2.25 -15.47 24.38
CA PRO A 166 -2.54 -14.60 25.50
C PRO A 166 -2.56 -15.39 26.82
N PRO A 167 -2.16 -14.77 27.96
CA PRO A 167 -2.30 -15.42 29.25
C PRO A 167 -3.74 -15.88 29.51
N LYS A 168 -3.89 -17.10 30.05
CA LYS A 168 -5.23 -17.70 30.29
C LYS A 168 -6.12 -16.88 31.22
N GLU A 169 -5.53 -15.96 31.98
CA GLU A 169 -6.24 -15.05 32.89
C GLU A 169 -6.89 -13.86 32.17
N LEU A 170 -6.62 -13.67 30.88
CA LEU A 170 -7.14 -12.59 30.05
C LEU A 170 -8.00 -13.08 28.88
N SER A 171 -8.27 -14.37 28.80
CA SER A 171 -9.06 -15.00 27.74
C SER A 171 -10.48 -15.37 28.18
#